data_ccdb864a62078ebc1d586ae9a1eab070
#
_entry.id   ccdb864a62078ebc1d586ae9a1eab070
#
_cell.length_a   1.000
_cell.length_b   1.000
_cell.length_c   1.000
_cell.angle_alpha   90.00
_cell.angle_beta   90.00
_cell.angle_gamma   90.00
#
_symmetry.space_group_name_H-M   'P 1'
#
loop_
_entity.id
_entity.type
_entity.pdbx_description
1 polymer ?
#
loop_
_entity_poly.entity_id
_entity_poly.type
_entity_poly.pdbx_seq_one_letter_code
_entity_poly.pdbx_strand_id
1 'polypeptide(L)'
;MPITRRAAAEFLGTAWLVLGGCGSAVLSAAFPSVGIGLHGVALAFGLTVLTMAYAIGHVSGCHLNPAVSVGLWVGKRFPARDLGPYVIAQVAGAIMGAGILYLIAGGAPGFSTAGGFASNGFGAHSPGGYSLGAGLVCEVVMTFFFLIVILGATDRRAPAGFAPIAIGLGLTLIHLISIPVTNTSVNPARSTGPALFVGGWALEQLWLFWVAPILGAAAAGIVYPLVAKE
;
A
#
# COMPACT_ATOMS: atom_id res chain seq x y z
N MET A 1 23.22 -6.27 1.48
CA MET A 1 23.17 -4.80 1.17
C MET A 1 23.17 -3.99 2.45
N PRO A 2 23.93 -2.85 2.53
CA PRO A 2 23.87 -1.92 3.64
C PRO A 2 22.47 -1.37 3.85
N ILE A 3 22.09 -1.07 5.11
CA ILE A 3 20.75 -0.59 5.45
C ILE A 3 20.39 0.72 4.72
N THR A 4 21.38 1.60 4.52
CA THR A 4 21.19 2.86 3.79
C THR A 4 20.73 2.67 2.35
N ARG A 5 21.30 1.72 1.63
CA ARG A 5 20.90 1.41 0.25
C ARG A 5 19.51 0.76 0.21
N ARG A 6 19.23 -0.12 1.17
CA ARG A 6 17.91 -0.77 1.31
C ARG A 6 16.83 0.26 1.64
N ALA A 7 17.09 1.17 2.59
CA ALA A 7 16.18 2.25 2.93
C ALA A 7 15.96 3.22 1.75
N ALA A 8 17.00 3.56 0.98
CA ALA A 8 16.84 4.37 -0.22
C ALA A 8 15.96 3.68 -1.27
N ALA A 9 16.09 2.37 -1.46
CA ALA A 9 15.22 1.61 -2.36
C ALA A 9 13.75 1.59 -1.87
N GLU A 10 13.52 1.40 -0.56
CA GLU A 10 12.17 1.48 0.04
C GLU A 10 11.55 2.87 -0.12
N PHE A 11 12.34 3.95 0.08
CA PHE A 11 11.91 5.32 -0.14
C PHE A 11 11.45 5.54 -1.59
N LEU A 12 12.31 5.20 -2.57
CA LEU A 12 11.99 5.38 -3.99
C LEU A 12 10.80 4.53 -4.43
N GLY A 13 10.76 3.27 -4.01
CA GLY A 13 9.67 2.37 -4.36
C GLY A 13 8.34 2.81 -3.76
N THR A 14 8.33 3.29 -2.50
CA THR A 14 7.10 3.78 -1.88
C THR A 14 6.65 5.11 -2.48
N ALA A 15 7.59 5.99 -2.86
CA ALA A 15 7.25 7.21 -3.61
C ALA A 15 6.58 6.86 -4.94
N TRP A 16 7.10 5.89 -5.67
CA TRP A 16 6.48 5.39 -6.91
C TRP A 16 5.11 4.78 -6.69
N LEU A 17 4.95 3.97 -5.63
CA LEU A 17 3.67 3.36 -5.28
C LEU A 17 2.58 4.42 -5.05
N VAL A 18 2.88 5.45 -4.27
CA VAL A 18 1.92 6.52 -3.98
C VAL A 18 1.68 7.40 -5.20
N LEU A 19 2.74 7.81 -5.90
CA LEU A 19 2.61 8.63 -7.11
C LEU A 19 1.80 7.89 -8.19
N GLY A 20 2.09 6.63 -8.47
CA GLY A 20 1.40 5.86 -9.50
C GLY A 20 -0.01 5.43 -9.09
N GLY A 21 -0.15 4.87 -7.88
CA GLY A 21 -1.44 4.38 -7.38
C GLY A 21 -2.42 5.51 -7.07
N CYS A 22 -2.05 6.43 -6.17
CA CYS A 22 -2.90 7.58 -5.84
C CYS A 22 -3.03 8.55 -7.03
N GLY A 23 -1.95 8.71 -7.83
CA GLY A 23 -1.98 9.53 -9.03
C GLY A 23 -2.97 9.03 -10.08
N SER A 24 -3.08 7.72 -10.27
CA SER A 24 -4.09 7.13 -11.16
C SER A 24 -5.52 7.48 -10.73
N ALA A 25 -5.77 7.51 -9.42
CA ALA A 25 -7.06 7.90 -8.86
C ALA A 25 -7.34 9.41 -9.04
N VAL A 26 -6.34 10.25 -8.76
CA VAL A 26 -6.50 11.71 -8.79
C VAL A 26 -6.53 12.28 -10.20
N LEU A 27 -5.67 11.77 -11.10
CA LEU A 27 -5.46 12.35 -12.43
C LEU A 27 -6.28 11.68 -13.53
N SER A 28 -6.54 10.36 -13.42
CA SER A 28 -7.03 9.59 -14.56
C SER A 28 -8.35 8.86 -14.33
N ALA A 29 -8.73 8.58 -13.08
CA ALA A 29 -9.90 7.74 -12.80
C ALA A 29 -11.20 8.31 -13.37
N ALA A 30 -11.42 9.61 -13.24
CA ALA A 30 -12.61 10.32 -13.68
C ALA A 30 -12.35 11.26 -14.87
N PHE A 31 -11.30 11.01 -15.65
CA PHE A 31 -11.01 11.83 -16.81
C PHE A 31 -12.17 11.75 -17.82
N PRO A 32 -12.67 12.91 -18.33
CA PRO A 32 -13.85 12.92 -19.19
C PRO A 32 -13.69 11.99 -20.40
N SER A 33 -14.71 11.20 -20.68
CA SER A 33 -14.86 10.29 -21.83
C SER A 33 -13.92 9.08 -21.89
N VAL A 34 -12.73 9.14 -21.27
CA VAL A 34 -11.71 8.07 -21.37
C VAL A 34 -11.09 7.71 -20.02
N GLY A 35 -11.77 8.04 -18.92
CA GLY A 35 -11.28 7.74 -17.55
C GLY A 35 -11.12 6.24 -17.29
N ILE A 36 -10.11 5.91 -16.51
CA ILE A 36 -9.75 4.51 -16.21
C ILE A 36 -10.64 3.87 -15.14
N GLY A 37 -11.43 4.66 -14.41
CA GLY A 37 -12.31 4.20 -13.35
C GLY A 37 -11.60 3.39 -12.26
N LEU A 38 -12.37 2.71 -11.42
CA LEU A 38 -11.82 1.91 -10.31
C LEU A 38 -10.98 0.72 -10.80
N HIS A 39 -11.29 0.15 -11.96
CA HIS A 39 -10.50 -0.95 -12.54
C HIS A 39 -9.08 -0.51 -12.87
N GLY A 40 -8.94 0.65 -13.52
CA GLY A 40 -7.63 1.19 -13.86
C GLY A 40 -6.83 1.59 -12.61
N VAL A 41 -7.49 2.15 -11.59
CA VAL A 41 -6.84 2.46 -10.31
C VAL A 41 -6.34 1.19 -9.62
N ALA A 42 -7.16 0.14 -9.56
CA ALA A 42 -6.77 -1.14 -8.98
C ALA A 42 -5.55 -1.74 -9.71
N LEU A 43 -5.58 -1.72 -11.04
CA LEU A 43 -4.47 -2.18 -11.86
C LEU A 43 -3.20 -1.34 -11.63
N ALA A 44 -3.32 -0.02 -11.57
CA ALA A 44 -2.21 0.88 -11.34
C ALA A 44 -1.48 0.59 -10.01
N PHE A 45 -2.21 0.40 -8.90
CA PHE A 45 -1.61 0.01 -7.63
C PHE A 45 -0.84 -1.32 -7.72
N GLY A 46 -1.42 -2.33 -8.35
CA GLY A 46 -0.73 -3.60 -8.56
C GLY A 46 0.52 -3.47 -9.42
N LEU A 47 0.45 -2.69 -10.51
CA LEU A 47 1.58 -2.44 -11.40
C LEU A 47 2.72 -1.68 -10.72
N THR A 48 2.44 -0.74 -9.80
CA THR A 48 3.51 -0.06 -9.06
C THR A 48 4.34 -1.03 -8.24
N VAL A 49 3.69 -1.97 -7.54
CA VAL A 49 4.40 -2.99 -6.76
C VAL A 49 5.09 -4.00 -7.68
N LEU A 50 4.41 -4.48 -8.72
CA LEU A 50 4.98 -5.44 -9.67
C LEU A 50 6.27 -4.92 -10.29
N THR A 51 6.24 -3.70 -10.81
CA THR A 51 7.40 -3.09 -11.48
C THR A 51 8.54 -2.81 -10.50
N MET A 52 8.24 -2.30 -9.30
CA MET A 52 9.25 -2.06 -8.28
C MET A 52 9.82 -3.36 -7.70
N ALA A 53 9.03 -4.41 -7.55
CA ALA A 53 9.53 -5.69 -7.08
C ALA A 53 10.58 -6.28 -8.03
N TYR A 54 10.41 -6.12 -9.34
CA TYR A 54 11.46 -6.46 -10.30
C TYR A 54 12.64 -5.49 -10.27
N ALA A 55 12.39 -4.18 -10.13
CA ALA A 55 13.43 -3.15 -10.21
C ALA A 55 14.35 -3.12 -8.98
N ILE A 56 13.79 -3.26 -7.76
CA ILE A 56 14.53 -3.08 -6.50
C ILE A 56 14.37 -4.23 -5.50
N GLY A 57 13.63 -5.29 -5.83
CA GLY A 57 13.43 -6.43 -4.92
C GLY A 57 14.73 -7.09 -4.50
N HIS A 58 15.71 -7.18 -5.39
CA HIS A 58 17.05 -7.72 -5.09
C HIS A 58 17.89 -6.79 -4.17
N VAL A 59 17.47 -5.52 -3.98
CA VAL A 59 18.15 -4.56 -3.11
C VAL A 59 17.57 -4.58 -1.70
N SER A 60 16.25 -4.38 -1.56
CA SER A 60 15.58 -4.19 -0.27
C SER A 60 14.59 -5.29 0.12
N GLY A 61 14.18 -6.13 -0.82
CA GLY A 61 13.02 -7.00 -0.68
C GLY A 61 11.73 -6.34 -1.16
N CYS A 62 11.76 -5.04 -1.48
CA CYS A 62 10.62 -4.28 -2.01
C CYS A 62 9.36 -4.40 -1.15
N HIS A 63 9.47 -4.06 0.13
CA HIS A 63 8.34 -4.08 1.05
C HIS A 63 7.36 -2.95 0.76
N LEU A 64 7.84 -1.70 0.61
CA LEU A 64 7.10 -0.47 0.29
C LEU A 64 5.92 -0.20 1.23
N ASN A 65 5.91 -0.86 2.40
CA ASN A 65 4.73 -0.94 3.25
C ASN A 65 5.15 -1.31 4.68
N PRO A 66 4.86 -0.47 5.69
CA PRO A 66 5.14 -0.80 7.09
C PRO A 66 4.48 -2.09 7.57
N ALA A 67 3.23 -2.37 7.15
CA ALA A 67 2.53 -3.59 7.53
C ALA A 67 3.22 -4.84 6.95
N VAL A 68 3.69 -4.79 5.70
CA VAL A 68 4.49 -5.86 5.09
C VAL A 68 5.77 -6.09 5.88
N SER A 69 6.48 -5.01 6.24
CA SER A 69 7.72 -5.11 7.01
C SER A 69 7.50 -5.76 8.39
N VAL A 70 6.41 -5.39 9.07
CA VAL A 70 6.01 -6.01 10.34
C VAL A 70 5.62 -7.48 10.16
N GLY A 71 4.80 -7.81 9.16
CA GLY A 71 4.38 -9.19 8.90
C GLY A 71 5.57 -10.12 8.57
N LEU A 72 6.52 -9.64 7.77
CA LEU A 72 7.75 -10.38 7.48
C LEU A 72 8.65 -10.53 8.72
N TRP A 73 8.70 -9.52 9.60
CA TRP A 73 9.40 -9.64 10.88
C TRP A 73 8.73 -10.68 11.78
N VAL A 74 7.43 -10.64 11.96
CA VAL A 74 6.66 -11.64 12.73
C VAL A 74 6.85 -13.04 12.16
N GLY A 75 6.84 -13.17 10.84
CA GLY A 75 7.11 -14.42 10.10
C GLY A 75 8.59 -14.84 10.09
N LYS A 76 9.46 -14.14 10.86
CA LYS A 76 10.91 -14.43 10.99
C LYS A 76 11.70 -14.35 9.68
N ARG A 77 11.19 -13.58 8.69
CA ARG A 77 11.87 -13.35 7.40
C ARG A 77 12.52 -11.98 7.28
N PHE A 78 12.40 -11.13 8.32
CA PHE A 78 12.97 -9.80 8.36
C PHE A 78 13.49 -9.48 9.77
N PRO A 79 14.70 -8.87 9.92
CA PRO A 79 15.26 -8.60 11.24
C PRO A 79 14.63 -7.35 11.88
N ALA A 80 14.30 -7.43 13.18
CA ALA A 80 13.68 -6.34 13.94
C ALA A 80 14.47 -5.02 13.88
N ARG A 81 15.81 -5.09 13.88
CA ARG A 81 16.69 -3.90 13.82
C ARG A 81 16.50 -3.05 12.56
N ASP A 82 15.97 -3.63 11.49
CA ASP A 82 15.78 -2.95 10.21
C ASP A 82 14.35 -2.37 10.05
N LEU A 83 13.41 -2.68 10.98
CA LEU A 83 12.03 -2.17 10.93
C LEU A 83 11.96 -0.65 10.96
N GLY A 84 12.61 -0.01 11.95
CA GLY A 84 12.60 1.45 12.09
C GLY A 84 13.09 2.17 10.82
N PRO A 85 14.29 1.86 10.31
CA PRO A 85 14.77 2.43 9.06
C PRO A 85 13.84 2.23 7.86
N TYR A 86 13.20 1.04 7.73
CA TYR A 86 12.25 0.77 6.64
C TYR A 86 10.99 1.61 6.78
N VAL A 87 10.36 1.63 7.94
CA VAL A 87 9.13 2.41 8.19
C VAL A 87 9.37 3.90 7.92
N ILE A 88 10.49 4.45 8.40
CA ILE A 88 10.84 5.87 8.15
C ILE A 88 11.02 6.13 6.66
N ALA A 89 11.75 5.28 5.94
CA ALA A 89 11.99 5.43 4.52
C ALA A 89 10.68 5.31 3.70
N GLN A 90 9.82 4.35 4.04
CA GLN A 90 8.53 4.13 3.40
C GLN A 90 7.59 5.31 3.61
N VAL A 91 7.47 5.83 4.84
CA VAL A 91 6.62 6.99 5.13
C VAL A 91 7.16 8.24 4.44
N ALA A 92 8.46 8.48 4.49
CA ALA A 92 9.08 9.61 3.79
C ALA A 92 8.89 9.51 2.26
N GLY A 93 9.02 8.31 1.68
CA GLY A 93 8.74 8.05 0.28
C GLY A 93 7.28 8.31 -0.09
N ALA A 94 6.34 7.87 0.75
CA ALA A 94 4.90 8.12 0.55
C ALA A 94 4.58 9.62 0.56
N ILE A 95 5.16 10.38 1.49
CA ILE A 95 5.02 11.84 1.55
C ILE A 95 5.60 12.51 0.31
N MET A 96 6.78 12.07 -0.14
CA MET A 96 7.39 12.57 -1.38
C MET A 96 6.52 12.28 -2.60
N GLY A 97 6.02 11.04 -2.75
CA GLY A 97 5.14 10.66 -3.86
C GLY A 97 3.83 11.45 -3.87
N ALA A 98 3.20 11.65 -2.70
CA ALA A 98 2.02 12.49 -2.56
C ALA A 98 2.32 13.97 -2.85
N GLY A 99 3.49 14.48 -2.43
CA GLY A 99 3.93 15.85 -2.70
C GLY A 99 4.14 16.11 -4.20
N ILE A 100 4.78 15.17 -4.91
CA ILE A 100 4.93 15.25 -6.36
C ILE A 100 3.55 15.23 -7.04
N LEU A 101 2.66 14.33 -6.61
CA LEU A 101 1.29 14.27 -7.12
C LEU A 101 0.54 15.58 -6.88
N TYR A 102 0.68 16.18 -5.69
CA TYR A 102 0.05 17.45 -5.35
C TYR A 102 0.51 18.58 -6.29
N LEU A 103 1.82 18.64 -6.57
CA LEU A 103 2.37 19.63 -7.50
C LEU A 103 1.85 19.42 -8.94
N ILE A 104 1.77 18.17 -9.40
CA ILE A 104 1.24 17.85 -10.74
C ILE A 104 -0.24 18.21 -10.83
N ALA A 105 -1.05 17.75 -9.88
CA ALA A 105 -2.49 17.99 -9.86
C ALA A 105 -2.81 19.48 -9.68
N GLY A 106 -2.02 20.20 -8.88
CA GLY A 106 -2.13 21.64 -8.68
C GLY A 106 -1.94 22.50 -9.94
N GLY A 107 -1.37 21.92 -10.99
CA GLY A 107 -1.30 22.56 -12.31
C GLY A 107 -2.65 22.63 -13.05
N ALA A 108 -3.66 21.90 -12.61
CA ALA A 108 -5.00 21.95 -13.21
C ALA A 108 -5.86 23.07 -12.60
N PRO A 109 -6.59 23.84 -13.43
CA PRO A 109 -7.50 24.86 -12.93
C PRO A 109 -8.56 24.26 -11.98
N GLY A 110 -8.75 24.87 -10.80
CA GLY A 110 -9.77 24.42 -9.84
C GLY A 110 -9.38 23.19 -9.02
N PHE A 111 -8.13 22.72 -9.07
CA PHE A 111 -7.68 21.62 -8.24
C PHE A 111 -7.89 21.92 -6.74
N SER A 112 -8.40 20.93 -6.02
CA SER A 112 -8.58 20.99 -4.56
C SER A 112 -8.44 19.61 -3.97
N THR A 113 -7.87 19.52 -2.77
CA THR A 113 -7.80 18.28 -1.98
C THR A 113 -9.12 17.94 -1.26
N ALA A 114 -10.12 18.82 -1.32
CA ALA A 114 -11.43 18.62 -0.67
C ALA A 114 -12.14 17.33 -1.11
N GLY A 115 -11.87 16.85 -2.33
CA GLY A 115 -12.34 15.55 -2.84
C GLY A 115 -11.62 14.33 -2.25
N GLY A 116 -10.73 14.52 -1.27
CA GLY A 116 -10.06 13.45 -0.53
C GLY A 116 -8.68 13.03 -1.05
N PHE A 117 -8.22 13.51 -2.20
CA PHE A 117 -6.85 13.31 -2.74
C PHE A 117 -6.35 11.87 -2.59
N ALA A 118 -7.21 10.90 -2.92
CA ALA A 118 -6.98 9.47 -2.75
C ALA A 118 -6.70 9.01 -1.29
N SER A 119 -7.08 9.79 -0.27
CA SER A 119 -7.00 9.38 1.13
C SER A 119 -7.95 8.23 1.44
N ASN A 120 -7.60 7.47 2.46
CA ASN A 120 -8.43 6.40 2.98
C ASN A 120 -9.40 6.96 4.03
N GLY A 121 -10.60 6.36 4.10
CA GLY A 121 -11.61 6.79 5.05
C GLY A 121 -12.67 5.72 5.35
N PHE A 122 -13.45 5.96 6.40
CA PHE A 122 -14.61 5.16 6.81
C PHE A 122 -15.78 6.07 7.18
N GLY A 123 -16.98 5.48 7.35
CA GLY A 123 -18.19 6.27 7.65
C GLY A 123 -18.50 7.25 6.53
N ALA A 124 -18.65 8.54 6.86
CA ALA A 124 -18.92 9.60 5.90
C ALA A 124 -17.80 9.79 4.84
N HIS A 125 -16.60 9.30 5.11
CA HIS A 125 -15.43 9.40 4.22
C HIS A 125 -15.10 8.09 3.51
N SER A 126 -15.91 7.03 3.71
CA SER A 126 -15.85 5.82 2.90
C SER A 126 -16.43 6.11 1.52
N PRO A 127 -15.80 5.65 0.41
CA PRO A 127 -16.39 5.83 -0.92
C PRO A 127 -17.81 5.25 -1.06
N GLY A 128 -18.10 4.13 -0.40
CA GLY A 128 -19.41 3.47 -0.38
C GLY A 128 -20.21 3.66 0.91
N GLY A 129 -19.79 4.55 1.82
CA GLY A 129 -20.49 4.81 3.09
C GLY A 129 -20.34 3.71 4.15
N TYR A 130 -19.33 2.85 4.05
CA TYR A 130 -19.12 1.74 4.97
C TYR A 130 -18.67 2.20 6.36
N SER A 131 -19.21 1.54 7.40
CA SER A 131 -18.92 1.87 8.80
C SER A 131 -17.45 1.61 9.17
N LEU A 132 -17.02 2.17 10.31
CA LEU A 132 -15.72 1.88 10.93
C LEU A 132 -15.48 0.37 11.11
N GLY A 133 -16.48 -0.37 11.59
CA GLY A 133 -16.35 -1.82 11.78
C GLY A 133 -16.12 -2.57 10.47
N ALA A 134 -16.82 -2.20 9.41
CA ALA A 134 -16.63 -2.78 8.09
C ALA A 134 -15.23 -2.42 7.53
N GLY A 135 -14.79 -1.18 7.71
CA GLY A 135 -13.45 -0.73 7.32
C GLY A 135 -12.35 -1.48 8.06
N LEU A 136 -12.49 -1.66 9.39
CA LEU A 136 -11.55 -2.42 10.21
C LEU A 136 -11.41 -3.86 9.72
N VAL A 137 -12.53 -4.57 9.55
CA VAL A 137 -12.53 -5.97 9.08
C VAL A 137 -11.91 -6.05 7.69
N CYS A 138 -12.30 -5.16 6.78
CA CYS A 138 -11.78 -5.13 5.42
C CYS A 138 -10.25 -4.97 5.41
N GLU A 139 -9.72 -3.97 6.09
CA GLU A 139 -8.27 -3.70 6.12
C GLU A 139 -7.48 -4.83 6.77
N VAL A 140 -7.97 -5.41 7.88
CA VAL A 140 -7.32 -6.58 8.53
C VAL A 140 -7.28 -7.77 7.57
N VAL A 141 -8.43 -8.13 7.00
CA VAL A 141 -8.55 -9.33 6.15
C VAL A 141 -7.78 -9.16 4.84
N MET A 142 -7.91 -8.01 4.17
CA MET A 142 -7.20 -7.76 2.92
C MET A 142 -5.68 -7.75 3.12
N THR A 143 -5.19 -7.16 4.21
CA THR A 143 -3.76 -7.18 4.51
C THR A 143 -3.27 -8.57 4.92
N PHE A 144 -4.08 -9.33 5.66
CA PHE A 144 -3.76 -10.72 5.98
C PHE A 144 -3.52 -11.54 4.70
N PHE A 145 -4.46 -11.53 3.77
CA PHE A 145 -4.30 -12.28 2.52
C PHE A 145 -3.18 -11.72 1.63
N PHE A 146 -2.95 -10.41 1.64
CA PHE A 146 -1.82 -9.84 0.94
C PHE A 146 -0.49 -10.41 1.44
N LEU A 147 -0.32 -10.50 2.77
CA LEU A 147 0.87 -11.11 3.36
C LEU A 147 0.95 -12.62 3.12
N ILE A 148 -0.16 -13.35 3.10
CA ILE A 148 -0.17 -14.77 2.71
C ILE A 148 0.38 -14.92 1.28
N VAL A 149 -0.06 -14.08 0.34
CA VAL A 149 0.46 -14.08 -1.03
C VAL A 149 1.95 -13.76 -1.06
N ILE A 150 2.40 -12.73 -0.33
CA ILE A 150 3.82 -12.36 -0.27
C ILE A 150 4.66 -13.50 0.31
N LEU A 151 4.26 -14.04 1.46
CA LEU A 151 4.99 -15.11 2.13
C LEU A 151 5.04 -16.38 1.26
N GLY A 152 3.94 -16.71 0.58
CA GLY A 152 3.86 -17.86 -0.31
C GLY A 152 4.69 -17.69 -1.57
N ALA A 153 4.51 -16.57 -2.28
CA ALA A 153 5.22 -16.31 -3.54
C ALA A 153 6.74 -16.15 -3.34
N THR A 154 7.18 -15.79 -2.14
CA THR A 154 8.60 -15.67 -1.78
C THR A 154 9.14 -16.85 -0.98
N ASP A 155 8.37 -17.92 -0.83
CA ASP A 155 8.85 -19.18 -0.23
C ASP A 155 9.91 -19.83 -1.13
N ARG A 156 10.89 -20.51 -0.52
CA ARG A 156 11.97 -21.17 -1.26
C ARG A 156 11.48 -22.27 -2.20
N ARG A 157 10.29 -22.81 -1.95
CA ARG A 157 9.63 -23.84 -2.77
C ARG A 157 8.81 -23.26 -3.92
N ALA A 158 8.53 -21.94 -3.88
CA ALA A 158 7.81 -21.27 -4.95
C ALA A 158 8.69 -21.10 -6.21
N PRO A 159 8.09 -21.07 -7.40
CA PRO A 159 8.85 -20.85 -8.63
C PRO A 159 9.63 -19.53 -8.59
N ALA A 160 10.95 -19.61 -8.80
CA ALA A 160 11.81 -18.44 -8.77
C ALA A 160 11.45 -17.45 -9.89
N GLY A 161 11.52 -16.15 -9.58
CA GLY A 161 11.28 -15.06 -10.54
C GLY A 161 9.81 -14.63 -10.72
N PHE A 162 8.83 -15.39 -10.22
CA PHE A 162 7.41 -15.10 -10.41
C PHE A 162 6.77 -14.32 -9.24
N ALA A 163 7.43 -14.21 -8.10
CA ALA A 163 6.89 -13.52 -6.93
C ALA A 163 6.37 -12.10 -7.23
N PRO A 164 7.08 -11.23 -7.98
CA PRO A 164 6.59 -9.90 -8.31
C PRO A 164 5.24 -9.89 -9.02
N ILE A 165 5.00 -10.86 -9.92
CA ILE A 165 3.74 -10.97 -10.66
C ILE A 165 2.61 -11.34 -9.69
N ALA A 166 2.80 -12.37 -8.86
CA ALA A 166 1.80 -12.81 -7.90
C ALA A 166 1.45 -11.71 -6.90
N ILE A 167 2.45 -10.99 -6.39
CA ILE A 167 2.28 -9.92 -5.40
C ILE A 167 1.56 -8.72 -6.03
N GLY A 168 1.98 -8.28 -7.21
CA GLY A 168 1.35 -7.15 -7.90
C GLY A 168 -0.10 -7.45 -8.28
N LEU A 169 -0.39 -8.62 -8.85
CA LEU A 169 -1.75 -9.05 -9.18
C LEU A 169 -2.61 -9.27 -7.92
N GLY A 170 -2.01 -9.76 -6.83
CA GLY A 170 -2.67 -9.87 -5.54
C GLY A 170 -3.12 -8.50 -5.01
N LEU A 171 -2.26 -7.48 -5.11
CA LEU A 171 -2.63 -6.10 -4.76
C LEU A 171 -3.71 -5.54 -5.68
N THR A 172 -3.66 -5.81 -6.98
CA THR A 172 -4.73 -5.46 -7.93
C THR A 172 -6.07 -6.05 -7.48
N LEU A 173 -6.11 -7.35 -7.18
CA LEU A 173 -7.33 -8.02 -6.73
C LEU A 173 -7.88 -7.40 -5.45
N ILE A 174 -7.02 -7.10 -4.48
CA ILE A 174 -7.40 -6.44 -3.23
C ILE A 174 -8.04 -5.07 -3.50
N HIS A 175 -7.48 -4.27 -4.40
CA HIS A 175 -8.05 -2.98 -4.77
C HIS A 175 -9.40 -3.12 -5.49
N LEU A 176 -9.56 -4.12 -6.38
CA LEU A 176 -10.84 -4.43 -7.02
C LEU A 176 -11.95 -4.75 -6.00
N ILE A 177 -11.59 -5.33 -4.86
CA ILE A 177 -12.54 -5.69 -3.78
C ILE A 177 -12.83 -4.49 -2.88
N SER A 178 -11.81 -3.75 -2.44
CA SER A 178 -11.88 -2.91 -1.25
C SER A 178 -11.85 -1.40 -1.49
N ILE A 179 -11.65 -0.92 -2.72
CA ILE A 179 -11.77 0.52 -3.01
C ILE A 179 -13.10 1.08 -2.53
N PRO A 180 -14.29 0.45 -2.79
CA PRO A 180 -15.55 0.98 -2.31
C PRO A 180 -15.65 1.10 -0.78
N VAL A 181 -14.91 0.26 -0.04
CA VAL A 181 -15.03 0.19 1.44
C VAL A 181 -14.21 1.28 2.13
N THR A 182 -12.93 1.42 1.79
CA THR A 182 -12.00 2.32 2.49
C THR A 182 -11.11 3.14 1.56
N ASN A 183 -11.33 3.05 0.25
CA ASN A 183 -10.37 3.45 -0.77
C ASN A 183 -9.06 2.64 -0.69
N THR A 184 -9.10 1.46 -0.16
CA THR A 184 -8.04 0.47 0.02
C THR A 184 -6.73 1.04 0.58
N SER A 185 -6.43 0.74 1.82
CA SER A 185 -5.12 1.05 2.40
C SER A 185 -4.16 -0.13 2.22
N VAL A 186 -4.36 -1.15 3.03
CA VAL A 186 -3.45 -2.29 3.28
C VAL A 186 -1.98 -1.88 3.49
N ASN A 187 -1.75 -0.56 3.68
CA ASN A 187 -0.41 0.04 3.73
C ASN A 187 -0.43 1.37 4.52
N PRO A 188 0.11 1.40 5.75
CA PRO A 188 0.17 2.61 6.57
C PRO A 188 0.88 3.79 5.90
N ALA A 189 1.98 3.55 5.17
CA ALA A 189 2.72 4.61 4.48
C ALA A 189 1.89 5.21 3.33
N ARG A 190 1.24 4.37 2.52
CA ARG A 190 0.33 4.79 1.44
C ARG A 190 -0.79 5.69 1.97
N SER A 191 -1.32 5.38 3.16
CA SER A 191 -2.39 6.18 3.76
C SER A 191 -1.88 7.50 4.33
N THR A 192 -0.68 7.50 4.90
CA THR A 192 -0.07 8.69 5.50
C THR A 192 0.23 9.77 4.47
N GLY A 193 0.74 9.41 3.29
CA GLY A 193 1.10 10.35 2.24
C GLY A 193 -0.05 11.31 1.90
N PRO A 194 -1.15 10.85 1.30
CA PRO A 194 -2.28 11.70 0.94
C PRO A 194 -2.94 12.39 2.15
N ALA A 195 -3.04 11.71 3.30
CA ALA A 195 -3.69 12.25 4.49
C ALA A 195 -3.04 13.55 4.98
N LEU A 196 -1.71 13.69 4.85
CA LEU A 196 -1.00 14.91 5.21
C LEU A 196 -1.36 16.11 4.32
N PHE A 197 -1.75 15.88 3.07
CA PHE A 197 -2.16 16.95 2.14
C PHE A 197 -3.65 17.30 2.25
N VAL A 198 -4.48 16.37 2.73
CA VAL A 198 -5.92 16.62 2.99
C VAL A 198 -6.11 17.26 4.35
N GLY A 199 -5.38 16.82 5.38
CA GLY A 199 -5.56 17.28 6.75
C GLY A 199 -6.86 16.77 7.39
N GLY A 200 -7.30 17.45 8.46
CA GLY A 200 -8.60 17.22 9.12
C GLY A 200 -8.99 15.75 9.26
N TRP A 201 -10.13 15.38 8.72
CA TRP A 201 -10.70 14.03 8.82
C TRP A 201 -9.76 12.92 8.38
N ALA A 202 -8.90 13.15 7.38
CA ALA A 202 -8.01 12.13 6.87
C ALA A 202 -6.90 11.80 7.89
N LEU A 203 -6.42 12.79 8.63
CA LEU A 203 -5.50 12.57 9.76
C LEU A 203 -6.21 11.96 10.97
N GLU A 204 -7.43 12.39 11.28
CA GLU A 204 -8.24 11.84 12.38
C GLU A 204 -8.56 10.37 12.19
N GLN A 205 -8.75 9.91 10.95
CA GLN A 205 -9.04 8.54 10.62
C GLN A 205 -7.79 7.69 10.32
N LEU A 206 -6.60 8.28 10.22
CA LEU A 206 -5.37 7.61 9.81
C LEU A 206 -4.97 6.45 10.72
N TRP A 207 -5.32 6.50 12.00
CA TRP A 207 -5.01 5.47 12.98
C TRP A 207 -5.51 4.08 12.55
N LEU A 208 -6.71 3.99 11.94
CA LEU A 208 -7.27 2.73 11.50
C LEU A 208 -6.38 2.10 10.42
N PHE A 209 -5.86 2.90 9.51
CA PHE A 209 -5.02 2.49 8.38
C PHE A 209 -3.56 2.20 8.77
N TRP A 210 -3.22 2.42 10.04
CA TRP A 210 -2.02 1.88 10.68
C TRP A 210 -2.33 0.59 11.43
N VAL A 211 -3.32 0.61 12.30
CA VAL A 211 -3.63 -0.50 13.20
C VAL A 211 -4.12 -1.74 12.43
N ALA A 212 -5.13 -1.58 11.58
CA ALA A 212 -5.76 -2.73 10.92
C ALA A 212 -4.81 -3.46 9.95
N PRO A 213 -4.07 -2.77 9.05
CA PRO A 213 -3.08 -3.45 8.21
C PRO A 213 -1.97 -4.16 9.00
N ILE A 214 -1.47 -3.54 10.07
CA ILE A 214 -0.43 -4.16 10.92
C ILE A 214 -0.96 -5.43 11.58
N LEU A 215 -2.19 -5.41 12.11
CA LEU A 215 -2.82 -6.60 12.71
C LEU A 215 -2.99 -7.73 11.70
N GLY A 216 -3.50 -7.41 10.50
CA GLY A 216 -3.65 -8.40 9.42
C GLY A 216 -2.33 -9.01 9.01
N ALA A 217 -1.30 -8.17 8.81
CA ALA A 217 0.03 -8.61 8.45
C ALA A 217 0.69 -9.48 9.53
N ALA A 218 0.58 -9.08 10.80
CA ALA A 218 1.12 -9.86 11.92
C ALA A 218 0.43 -11.22 12.03
N ALA A 219 -0.90 -11.27 11.89
CA ALA A 219 -1.65 -12.52 11.87
C ALA A 219 -1.19 -13.45 10.75
N ALA A 220 -0.97 -12.94 9.54
CA ALA A 220 -0.42 -13.73 8.43
C ALA A 220 0.99 -14.25 8.71
N GLY A 221 1.85 -13.42 9.32
CA GLY A 221 3.19 -13.83 9.74
C GLY A 221 3.19 -15.00 10.74
N ILE A 222 2.16 -15.08 11.60
CA ILE A 222 1.95 -16.19 12.54
C ILE A 222 1.37 -17.41 11.83
N VAL A 223 0.34 -17.22 11.00
CA VAL A 223 -0.43 -18.32 10.38
C VAL A 223 0.34 -19.00 9.26
N TYR A 224 1.04 -18.24 8.42
CA TYR A 224 1.73 -18.83 7.26
C TYR A 224 2.69 -19.97 7.61
N PRO A 225 3.57 -19.87 8.63
CA PRO A 225 4.43 -20.98 9.02
C PRO A 225 3.68 -22.24 9.46
N LEU A 226 2.45 -22.11 9.96
CA LEU A 226 1.62 -23.26 10.39
C LEU A 226 1.05 -24.01 9.19
N VAL A 227 0.70 -23.27 8.12
CA VAL A 227 0.15 -23.83 6.88
C VAL A 227 1.27 -24.36 5.97
N ALA A 228 2.46 -23.73 5.99
CA ALA A 228 3.59 -24.05 5.11
C ALA A 228 4.54 -25.11 5.68
N LYS A 229 4.28 -25.62 6.89
CA LYS A 229 5.08 -26.72 7.46
C LYS A 229 4.96 -27.99 6.60
N GLU A 230 6.10 -28.65 6.39
CA GLU A 230 6.18 -30.04 5.92
C GLU A 230 5.80 -30.99 7.05
#